data_586c9d9e8310eac81e6b20fbeb51bce3
#
_entry.id   586c9d9e8310eac81e6b20fbeb51bce3
#
_cell.length_a   1.000
_cell.length_b   1.000
_cell.length_c   1.000
_cell.angle_alpha   90.00
_cell.angle_beta   90.00
_cell.angle_gamma   90.00
#
_symmetry.space_group_name_H-M   'P 1'
#
loop_
_entity.id
_entity.type
_entity.pdbx_description
1 polymer ?
#
loop_
_entity_poly.entity_id
_entity_poly.type
_entity_poly.pdbx_seq_one_letter_code
_entity_poly.pdbx_strand_id
1 'polypeptide(L)'
;GTFFSLSIFSVKVGLGLAYGSINSKGILTTLFIYLILFIFMAYLAEKTLFILYPLLKKGPYLHMIMAIGMTLWGVFLLIKSDQRHGLSALPLLIPCPVCLSAMAFSVLSLREVFKVSPLVLGLFLGVSFVSIATILILYSKFRQGSFPKFNLSFAMIILGLYYLLALYVPQKIEEAKAVYSTFLQREGFHIVWQGLPIILLLIGTAIFGYIIKTMEGRK
;
A
#
# COMPACT_ATOMS: atom_id res chain seq x y z
N GLY A 1 -1.66 -2.20 11.51
CA GLY A 1 -0.50 -2.23 10.63
C GLY A 1 -0.42 -3.41 9.69
N THR A 2 -0.25 -4.65 10.22
CA THR A 2 0.10 -5.85 9.42
C THR A 2 -0.96 -6.23 8.39
N PHE A 3 -2.24 -6.30 8.78
CA PHE A 3 -3.33 -6.62 7.85
C PHE A 3 -3.54 -5.56 6.78
N PHE A 4 -3.32 -4.30 7.11
CA PHE A 4 -3.41 -3.21 6.14
C PHE A 4 -2.33 -3.32 5.06
N SER A 5 -1.07 -3.55 5.47
CA SER A 5 0.04 -3.76 4.52
C SER A 5 -0.19 -4.99 3.64
N LEU A 6 -0.68 -6.09 4.23
CA LEU A 6 -1.03 -7.31 3.51
C LEU A 6 -2.13 -7.04 2.46
N SER A 7 -3.18 -6.29 2.85
CA SER A 7 -4.29 -5.95 1.95
C SER A 7 -3.82 -5.15 0.76
N ILE A 8 -3.00 -4.10 0.97
CA ILE A 8 -2.46 -3.28 -0.13
C ILE A 8 -1.59 -4.11 -1.06
N PHE A 9 -0.77 -5.00 -0.49
CA PHE A 9 0.07 -5.87 -1.29
C PHE A 9 -0.77 -6.87 -2.11
N SER A 10 -1.84 -7.43 -1.53
CA SER A 10 -2.80 -8.28 -2.22
C SER A 10 -3.52 -7.54 -3.34
N VAL A 11 -3.91 -6.27 -3.10
CA VAL A 11 -4.51 -5.39 -4.12
C VAL A 11 -3.55 -5.16 -5.28
N LYS A 12 -2.29 -4.85 -5.01
CA LYS A 12 -1.26 -4.66 -6.03
C LYS A 12 -1.16 -5.88 -6.95
N VAL A 13 -0.96 -7.06 -6.37
CA VAL A 13 -0.80 -8.31 -7.13
C VAL A 13 -2.11 -8.72 -7.80
N GLY A 14 -3.23 -8.62 -7.10
CA GLY A 14 -4.56 -8.93 -7.61
C GLY A 14 -4.94 -8.11 -8.84
N LEU A 15 -4.71 -6.79 -8.82
CA LEU A 15 -4.94 -5.92 -9.97
C LEU A 15 -3.97 -6.23 -11.13
N GLY A 16 -2.70 -6.51 -10.82
CA GLY A 16 -1.73 -6.93 -11.82
C GLY A 16 -2.13 -8.21 -12.55
N LEU A 17 -2.65 -9.21 -11.81
CA LEU A 17 -3.14 -10.46 -12.37
C LEU A 17 -4.48 -10.29 -13.11
N ALA A 18 -5.35 -9.43 -12.62
CA ALA A 18 -6.66 -9.19 -13.22
C ALA A 18 -6.59 -8.48 -14.57
N TYR A 19 -5.76 -7.43 -14.66
CA TYR A 19 -5.65 -6.59 -15.86
C TYR A 19 -4.46 -6.92 -16.75
N GLY A 20 -3.53 -7.77 -16.30
CA GLY A 20 -2.31 -8.12 -17.02
C GLY A 20 -2.48 -9.08 -18.20
N SER A 21 -3.72 -9.41 -18.60
CA SER A 21 -4.02 -10.38 -19.67
C SER A 21 -3.31 -11.73 -19.50
N ILE A 22 -3.17 -12.17 -18.23
CA ILE A 22 -2.48 -13.41 -17.89
C ILE A 22 -3.47 -14.56 -17.95
N ASN A 23 -3.03 -15.69 -18.54
CA ASN A 23 -3.84 -16.91 -18.64
C ASN A 23 -4.15 -17.46 -17.23
N SER A 24 -5.29 -18.16 -17.08
CA SER A 24 -5.72 -18.74 -15.80
C SER A 24 -4.67 -19.64 -15.13
N LYS A 25 -3.89 -20.38 -15.93
CA LYS A 25 -2.74 -21.15 -15.44
C LYS A 25 -1.66 -20.25 -14.83
N GLY A 26 -1.34 -19.12 -15.47
CA GLY A 26 -0.36 -18.17 -14.98
C GLY A 26 -0.82 -17.49 -13.68
N ILE A 27 -2.11 -17.18 -13.55
CA ILE A 27 -2.71 -16.66 -12.32
C ILE A 27 -2.51 -17.64 -11.17
N LEU A 28 -2.89 -18.91 -11.38
CA LEU A 28 -2.76 -19.94 -10.35
C LEU A 28 -1.30 -20.16 -9.95
N THR A 29 -0.40 -20.22 -10.93
CA THR A 29 1.05 -20.38 -10.68
C THR A 29 1.60 -19.22 -9.87
N THR A 30 1.22 -17.99 -10.21
CA THR A 30 1.68 -16.80 -9.48
C THR A 30 1.18 -16.78 -8.04
N LEU A 31 -0.10 -17.09 -7.81
CA LEU A 31 -0.67 -17.18 -6.46
C LEU A 31 0.01 -18.28 -5.62
N PHE A 32 0.33 -19.42 -6.24
CA PHE A 32 1.05 -20.51 -5.59
C PHE A 32 2.50 -20.13 -5.23
N ILE A 33 3.20 -19.42 -6.14
CA ILE A 33 4.54 -18.88 -5.86
C ILE A 33 4.49 -17.92 -4.67
N TYR A 34 3.50 -17.03 -4.60
CA TYR A 34 3.35 -16.12 -3.46
C TYR A 34 3.05 -16.85 -2.16
N LEU A 35 2.22 -17.90 -2.18
CA LEU A 35 1.98 -18.73 -1.00
C LEU A 35 3.27 -19.34 -0.46
N ILE A 36 4.08 -19.94 -1.36
CA ILE A 36 5.39 -20.50 -1.02
C ILE A 36 6.31 -19.39 -0.48
N LEU A 37 6.30 -18.21 -1.10
CA LEU A 37 7.10 -17.07 -0.68
C LEU A 37 6.74 -16.63 0.75
N PHE A 38 5.46 -16.61 1.13
CA PHE A 38 5.03 -16.30 2.49
C PHE A 38 5.56 -17.33 3.51
N ILE A 39 5.46 -18.62 3.20
CA ILE A 39 5.98 -19.70 4.05
C ILE A 39 7.49 -19.59 4.18
N PHE A 40 8.19 -19.34 3.06
CA PHE A 40 9.64 -19.17 3.03
C PHE A 40 10.10 -17.95 3.84
N MET A 41 9.43 -16.80 3.67
CA MET A 41 9.72 -15.60 4.44
C MET A 41 9.44 -15.78 5.93
N ALA A 42 8.39 -16.54 6.29
CA ALA A 42 8.12 -16.87 7.67
C ALA A 42 9.21 -17.74 8.30
N TYR A 43 9.73 -18.71 7.54
CA TYR A 43 10.86 -19.55 7.97
C TYR A 43 12.15 -18.72 8.10
N LEU A 44 12.40 -17.84 7.14
CA LEU A 44 13.56 -16.95 7.18
C LEU A 44 13.48 -15.93 8.31
N ALA A 45 12.32 -15.36 8.59
CA ALA A 45 12.15 -14.32 9.60
C ALA A 45 12.69 -14.74 10.98
N GLU A 46 12.66 -16.03 11.30
CA GLU A 46 13.19 -16.57 12.55
C GLU A 46 14.73 -16.63 12.58
N LYS A 47 15.36 -16.93 11.44
CA LYS A 47 16.82 -17.15 11.35
C LYS A 47 17.59 -15.95 10.84
N THR A 48 16.95 -14.97 10.21
CA THR A 48 17.60 -14.04 9.28
C THR A 48 17.34 -12.56 9.57
N LEU A 49 16.92 -12.19 10.78
CA LEU A 49 16.88 -10.77 11.18
C LEU A 49 18.21 -10.07 10.89
N PHE A 50 19.33 -10.79 11.03
CA PHE A 50 20.67 -10.26 10.75
C PHE A 50 20.93 -9.98 9.25
N ILE A 51 20.43 -10.82 8.35
CA ILE A 51 20.56 -10.62 6.89
C ILE A 51 19.52 -9.59 6.39
N LEU A 52 18.35 -9.52 7.02
CA LEU A 52 17.30 -8.59 6.65
C LEU A 52 17.64 -7.14 7.05
N TYR A 53 18.42 -6.93 8.11
CA TYR A 53 18.76 -5.62 8.64
C TYR A 53 19.43 -4.67 7.61
N PRO A 54 20.47 -5.06 6.85
CA PRO A 54 21.04 -4.18 5.81
C PRO A 54 20.07 -3.92 4.64
N LEU A 55 19.20 -4.87 4.30
CA LEU A 55 18.18 -4.68 3.30
C LEU A 55 17.10 -3.69 3.78
N LEU A 56 16.72 -3.76 5.05
CA LEU A 56 15.80 -2.81 5.69
C LEU A 56 16.35 -1.39 5.72
N LYS A 57 17.65 -1.22 6.03
CA LYS A 57 18.30 0.09 6.06
C LYS A 57 18.29 0.77 4.67
N LYS A 58 18.41 0.00 3.60
CA LYS A 58 18.32 0.48 2.20
C LYS A 58 16.91 0.41 1.63
N GLY A 59 15.96 -0.17 2.36
CA GLY A 59 14.57 -0.38 1.96
C GLY A 59 13.88 0.86 1.42
N PRO A 60 13.94 2.03 2.10
CA PRO A 60 13.29 3.24 1.64
C PRO A 60 13.75 3.70 0.25
N TYR A 61 15.06 3.63 -0.04
CA TYR A 61 15.59 3.99 -1.36
C TYR A 61 15.12 3.04 -2.47
N LEU A 62 15.16 1.73 -2.21
CA LEU A 62 14.67 0.73 -3.15
C LEU A 62 13.18 0.87 -3.40
N HIS A 63 12.42 1.19 -2.36
CA HIS A 63 10.99 1.43 -2.45
C HIS A 63 10.67 2.67 -3.30
N MET A 64 11.42 3.74 -3.11
CA MET A 64 11.30 4.98 -3.89
C MET A 64 11.57 4.71 -5.38
N ILE A 65 12.63 3.99 -5.71
CA ILE A 65 12.97 3.63 -7.10
C ILE A 65 11.83 2.80 -7.72
N MET A 66 11.33 1.80 -6.99
CA MET A 66 10.22 0.96 -7.46
C MET A 66 8.93 1.77 -7.64
N ALA A 67 8.61 2.68 -6.72
CA ALA A 67 7.41 3.50 -6.78
C ALA A 67 7.46 4.47 -7.98
N ILE A 68 8.59 5.14 -8.20
CA ILE A 68 8.82 6.02 -9.37
C ILE A 68 8.76 5.18 -10.65
N GLY A 69 9.47 4.05 -10.69
CA GLY A 69 9.47 3.16 -11.85
C GLY A 69 8.06 2.68 -12.22
N MET A 70 7.24 2.33 -11.22
CA MET A 70 5.88 1.88 -11.43
C MET A 70 4.97 3.00 -11.93
N THR A 71 5.13 4.22 -11.40
CA THR A 71 4.38 5.40 -11.85
C THR A 71 4.75 5.76 -13.30
N LEU A 72 6.05 5.83 -13.62
CA LEU A 72 6.53 6.11 -14.97
C LEU A 72 6.09 5.05 -15.98
N TRP A 73 6.16 3.78 -15.59
CA TRP A 73 5.69 2.67 -16.42
C TRP A 73 4.18 2.75 -16.68
N GLY A 74 3.39 3.11 -15.66
CA GLY A 74 1.95 3.34 -15.80
C GLY A 74 1.64 4.46 -16.77
N VAL A 75 2.35 5.59 -16.69
CA VAL A 75 2.22 6.72 -17.64
C VAL A 75 2.65 6.30 -19.05
N PHE A 76 3.76 5.57 -19.18
CA PHE A 76 4.23 5.06 -20.47
C PHE A 76 3.20 4.16 -21.15
N LEU A 77 2.53 3.27 -20.39
CA LEU A 77 1.47 2.41 -20.90
C LEU A 77 0.22 3.18 -21.34
N LEU A 78 -0.08 4.32 -20.70
CA LEU A 78 -1.18 5.21 -21.15
C LEU A 78 -0.88 5.86 -22.49
N ILE A 79 0.36 6.30 -22.70
CA ILE A 79 0.76 7.05 -23.91
C ILE A 79 0.98 6.09 -25.07
N LYS A 80 1.62 4.94 -24.83
CA LYS A 80 1.99 4.00 -25.88
C LYS A 80 0.97 2.88 -26.02
N SER A 81 0.19 2.92 -27.09
CA SER A 81 -0.86 1.95 -27.43
C SER A 81 -0.34 0.57 -27.89
N ASP A 82 0.96 0.27 -27.74
CA ASP A 82 1.57 -0.92 -28.33
C ASP A 82 1.21 -2.23 -27.59
N GLN A 83 1.03 -3.30 -28.36
CA GLN A 83 0.30 -4.52 -28.00
C GLN A 83 1.14 -5.61 -27.31
N ARG A 84 2.12 -5.30 -26.48
CA ARG A 84 2.88 -6.34 -25.75
C ARG A 84 2.17 -6.74 -24.46
N HIS A 85 1.18 -7.61 -24.58
CA HIS A 85 0.21 -7.95 -23.53
C HIS A 85 0.77 -8.64 -22.27
N GLY A 86 1.91 -9.32 -22.30
CA GLY A 86 2.38 -10.11 -21.16
C GLY A 86 3.30 -9.34 -20.19
N LEU A 87 4.15 -8.48 -20.71
CA LEU A 87 5.17 -7.75 -19.93
C LEU A 87 4.63 -6.51 -19.21
N SER A 88 3.45 -6.02 -19.60
CA SER A 88 2.88 -4.79 -19.07
C SER A 88 2.55 -4.83 -17.58
N ALA A 89 2.15 -5.99 -17.05
CA ALA A 89 1.80 -6.18 -15.63
C ALA A 89 3.00 -6.53 -14.74
N LEU A 90 4.17 -6.77 -15.30
CA LEU A 90 5.33 -7.28 -14.59
C LEU A 90 5.75 -6.43 -13.39
N PRO A 91 5.74 -5.08 -13.44
CA PRO A 91 6.07 -4.24 -12.28
C PRO A 91 5.10 -4.41 -11.09
N LEU A 92 3.83 -4.77 -11.37
CA LEU A 92 2.86 -5.06 -10.31
C LEU A 92 3.08 -6.45 -9.68
N LEU A 93 3.58 -7.39 -10.48
CA LEU A 93 3.80 -8.78 -10.03
C LEU A 93 5.12 -8.96 -9.28
N ILE A 94 6.12 -8.14 -9.50
CA ILE A 94 7.40 -8.27 -8.80
C ILE A 94 7.22 -7.83 -7.33
N PRO A 95 7.57 -8.70 -6.36
CA PRO A 95 7.57 -8.31 -4.96
C PRO A 95 8.66 -7.25 -4.72
N CYS A 96 8.26 -6.10 -4.18
CA CYS A 96 9.24 -5.08 -3.81
C CYS A 96 9.97 -5.49 -2.50
N PRO A 97 11.21 -5.04 -2.28
CA PRO A 97 11.96 -5.36 -1.06
C PRO A 97 11.22 -4.97 0.22
N VAL A 98 10.47 -3.86 0.19
CA VAL A 98 9.64 -3.42 1.32
C VAL A 98 8.44 -4.33 1.53
N CYS A 99 7.86 -4.89 0.45
CA CYS A 99 6.79 -5.88 0.59
C CYS A 99 7.31 -7.16 1.27
N LEU A 100 8.52 -7.61 0.94
CA LEU A 100 9.16 -8.75 1.57
C LEU A 100 9.47 -8.48 3.05
N SER A 101 9.98 -7.30 3.37
CA SER A 101 10.22 -6.91 4.76
C SER A 101 8.92 -6.77 5.55
N ALA A 102 7.85 -6.22 4.94
CA ALA A 102 6.54 -6.14 5.57
C ALA A 102 5.94 -7.52 5.86
N MET A 103 6.15 -8.51 4.97
CA MET A 103 5.78 -9.91 5.23
C MET A 103 6.52 -10.47 6.45
N ALA A 104 7.85 -10.29 6.52
CA ALA A 104 8.65 -10.77 7.63
C ALA A 104 8.25 -10.11 8.95
N PHE A 105 8.06 -8.78 8.96
CA PHE A 105 7.56 -8.06 10.14
C PHE A 105 6.16 -8.49 10.55
N SER A 106 5.28 -8.76 9.60
CA SER A 106 3.93 -9.24 9.90
C SER A 106 3.97 -10.58 10.64
N VAL A 107 4.82 -11.50 10.18
CA VAL A 107 5.01 -12.81 10.85
C VAL A 107 5.57 -12.62 12.25
N LEU A 108 6.62 -11.81 12.42
CA LEU A 108 7.26 -11.56 13.72
C LEU A 108 6.28 -10.91 14.71
N SER A 109 5.57 -9.86 14.28
CA SER A 109 4.60 -9.16 15.12
C SER A 109 3.44 -10.07 15.57
N LEU A 110 2.94 -10.92 14.69
CA LEU A 110 1.88 -11.87 15.03
C LEU A 110 2.39 -12.99 15.95
N ARG A 111 3.64 -13.41 15.79
CA ARG A 111 4.26 -14.40 16.67
C ARG A 111 4.36 -13.92 18.11
N GLU A 112 4.73 -12.66 18.32
CA GLU A 112 4.78 -12.06 19.68
C GLU A 112 3.41 -12.07 20.36
N VAL A 113 2.34 -11.87 19.58
CA VAL A 113 0.97 -11.83 20.10
C VAL A 113 0.40 -13.23 20.33
N PHE A 114 0.52 -14.12 19.35
CA PHE A 114 -0.17 -15.41 19.35
C PHE A 114 0.68 -16.60 19.83
N LYS A 115 2.00 -16.42 19.97
CA LYS A 115 2.96 -17.48 20.38
C LYS A 115 2.86 -18.77 19.56
N VAL A 116 2.46 -18.67 18.30
CA VAL A 116 2.29 -19.78 17.34
C VAL A 116 3.55 -19.94 16.50
N SER A 117 3.77 -21.13 15.91
CA SER A 117 4.93 -21.37 15.05
C SER A 117 4.92 -20.45 13.81
N PRO A 118 6.10 -19.95 13.36
CA PRO A 118 6.21 -19.05 12.23
C PRO A 118 5.62 -19.63 10.94
N LEU A 119 5.76 -20.95 10.74
CA LEU A 119 5.23 -21.63 9.57
C LEU A 119 3.70 -21.57 9.49
N VAL A 120 3.01 -21.75 10.63
CA VAL A 120 1.54 -21.63 10.68
C VAL A 120 1.10 -20.19 10.39
N LEU A 121 1.82 -19.21 10.93
CA LEU A 121 1.56 -17.78 10.65
C LEU A 121 1.82 -17.43 9.20
N GLY A 122 2.90 -17.93 8.61
CA GLY A 122 3.21 -17.76 7.19
C GLY A 122 2.13 -18.34 6.28
N LEU A 123 1.64 -19.54 6.61
CA LEU A 123 0.54 -20.19 5.91
C LEU A 123 -0.76 -19.37 6.04
N PHE A 124 -1.09 -18.92 7.26
CA PHE A 124 -2.29 -18.10 7.50
C PHE A 124 -2.26 -16.79 6.71
N LEU A 125 -1.14 -16.06 6.76
CA LEU A 125 -0.96 -14.83 6.00
C LEU A 125 -0.96 -15.07 4.49
N GLY A 126 -0.33 -16.15 4.04
CA GLY A 126 -0.32 -16.55 2.64
C GLY A 126 -1.72 -16.89 2.11
N VAL A 127 -2.50 -17.67 2.86
CA VAL A 127 -3.89 -17.98 2.51
C VAL A 127 -4.75 -16.73 2.51
N SER A 128 -4.61 -15.85 3.51
CA SER A 128 -5.32 -14.57 3.57
C SER A 128 -4.99 -13.70 2.34
N PHE A 129 -3.71 -13.62 1.97
CA PHE A 129 -3.24 -12.92 0.77
C PHE A 129 -3.88 -13.48 -0.51
N VAL A 130 -3.81 -14.80 -0.70
CA VAL A 130 -4.39 -15.48 -1.87
C VAL A 130 -5.90 -15.27 -1.94
N SER A 131 -6.60 -15.32 -0.81
CA SER A 131 -8.05 -15.10 -0.75
C SER A 131 -8.42 -13.69 -1.19
N ILE A 132 -7.76 -12.66 -0.66
CA ILE A 132 -8.00 -11.26 -1.04
C ILE A 132 -7.68 -11.05 -2.52
N ALA A 133 -6.54 -11.54 -3.01
CA ALA A 133 -6.14 -11.43 -4.40
C ALA A 133 -7.16 -12.12 -5.33
N THR A 134 -7.64 -13.31 -4.97
CA THR A 134 -8.63 -14.07 -5.75
C THR A 134 -9.97 -13.33 -5.81
N ILE A 135 -10.45 -12.78 -4.69
CA ILE A 135 -11.67 -11.96 -4.66
C ILE A 135 -11.54 -10.77 -5.61
N LEU A 136 -10.41 -10.08 -5.60
CA LEU A 136 -10.17 -8.94 -6.49
C LEU A 136 -10.12 -9.34 -7.97
N ILE A 137 -9.48 -10.47 -8.28
CA ILE A 137 -9.43 -11.01 -9.65
C ILE A 137 -10.85 -11.35 -10.14
N LEU A 138 -11.64 -12.04 -9.32
CA LEU A 138 -13.02 -12.38 -9.64
C LEU A 138 -13.86 -11.12 -9.82
N TYR A 139 -13.82 -10.19 -8.89
CA TYR A 139 -14.54 -8.93 -8.97
C TYR A 139 -14.16 -8.13 -10.24
N SER A 140 -12.87 -8.06 -10.55
CA SER A 140 -12.39 -7.39 -11.75
C SER A 140 -12.87 -8.08 -13.03
N LYS A 141 -12.90 -9.41 -13.07
CA LYS A 141 -13.44 -10.16 -14.22
C LYS A 141 -14.95 -9.95 -14.42
N PHE A 142 -15.73 -9.88 -13.33
CA PHE A 142 -17.16 -9.58 -13.43
C PHE A 142 -17.45 -8.16 -13.91
N ARG A 143 -16.57 -7.20 -13.59
CA ARG A 143 -16.71 -5.79 -13.94
C ARG A 143 -15.91 -5.39 -15.19
N GLN A 144 -15.38 -6.33 -15.95
CA GLN A 144 -14.58 -6.04 -17.16
C GLN A 144 -15.39 -5.21 -18.18
N GLY A 145 -15.32 -3.87 -18.00
CA GLY A 145 -15.63 -2.91 -19.05
C GLY A 145 -14.52 -2.91 -20.12
N SER A 146 -14.77 -2.28 -21.23
CA SER A 146 -14.03 -2.33 -22.50
C SER A 146 -12.54 -1.90 -22.48
N PHE A 147 -11.95 -1.54 -21.33
CA PHE A 147 -10.61 -0.91 -21.28
C PHE A 147 -9.63 -1.51 -20.26
N PRO A 148 -9.20 -2.78 -20.40
CA PRO A 148 -8.31 -3.41 -19.42
C PRO A 148 -6.94 -2.72 -19.30
N LYS A 149 -6.41 -2.15 -20.40
CA LYS A 149 -5.13 -1.43 -20.40
C LYS A 149 -5.18 -0.12 -19.60
N PHE A 150 -6.25 0.65 -19.79
CA PHE A 150 -6.44 1.89 -19.03
C PHE A 150 -6.49 1.60 -17.52
N ASN A 151 -7.25 0.58 -17.13
CA ASN A 151 -7.38 0.18 -15.73
C ASN A 151 -6.05 -0.28 -15.15
N LEU A 152 -5.24 -1.02 -15.92
CA LEU A 152 -3.89 -1.45 -15.50
C LEU A 152 -2.96 -0.25 -15.28
N SER A 153 -2.90 0.66 -16.26
CA SER A 153 -2.06 1.86 -16.20
C SER A 153 -2.46 2.77 -15.05
N PHE A 154 -3.76 2.97 -14.88
CA PHE A 154 -4.31 3.78 -13.78
C PHE A 154 -4.03 3.16 -12.42
N ALA A 155 -4.19 1.84 -12.28
CA ALA A 155 -3.83 1.12 -11.06
C ALA A 155 -2.33 1.26 -10.73
N MET A 156 -1.45 1.20 -11.73
CA MET A 156 -0.01 1.39 -11.54
C MET A 156 0.33 2.79 -11.05
N ILE A 157 -0.29 3.81 -11.63
CA ILE A 157 -0.06 5.22 -11.23
C ILE A 157 -0.54 5.43 -9.80
N ILE A 158 -1.75 5.00 -9.47
CA ILE A 158 -2.32 5.16 -8.11
C ILE A 158 -1.47 4.43 -7.07
N LEU A 159 -1.09 3.18 -7.34
CA LEU A 159 -0.26 2.40 -6.41
C LEU A 159 1.15 2.99 -6.29
N GLY A 160 1.73 3.48 -7.39
CA GLY A 160 3.02 4.15 -7.35
C GLY A 160 2.99 5.43 -6.51
N LEU A 161 1.99 6.28 -6.71
CA LEU A 161 1.77 7.48 -5.90
C LEU A 161 1.50 7.15 -4.44
N TYR A 162 0.68 6.11 -4.17
CA TYR A 162 0.45 5.63 -2.81
C TYR A 162 1.77 5.23 -2.12
N TYR A 163 2.64 4.48 -2.81
CA TYR A 163 3.93 4.08 -2.25
C TYR A 163 4.87 5.26 -2.01
N LEU A 164 4.85 6.30 -2.86
CA LEU A 164 5.59 7.54 -2.61
C LEU A 164 5.06 8.27 -1.37
N LEU A 165 3.75 8.39 -1.24
CA LEU A 165 3.12 8.99 -0.05
C LEU A 165 3.42 8.18 1.22
N ALA A 166 3.37 6.85 1.15
CA ALA A 166 3.67 5.98 2.28
C ALA A 166 5.12 6.11 2.78
N LEU A 167 6.06 6.52 1.92
CA LEU A 167 7.42 6.85 2.32
C LEU A 167 7.54 8.24 2.94
N TYR A 168 6.87 9.22 2.34
CA TYR A 168 7.04 10.62 2.68
C TYR A 168 6.28 11.03 3.96
N VAL A 169 5.05 10.53 4.11
CA VAL A 169 4.16 10.93 5.22
C VAL A 169 4.73 10.58 6.60
N PRO A 170 5.26 9.36 6.88
CA PRO A 170 5.82 9.05 8.20
C PRO A 170 6.98 9.96 8.58
N GLN A 171 7.89 10.28 7.64
CA GLN A 171 9.02 11.18 7.87
C GLN A 171 8.53 12.58 8.26
N LYS A 172 7.52 13.10 7.57
CA LYS A 172 6.94 14.41 7.87
C LYS A 172 6.18 14.45 9.20
N ILE A 173 5.55 13.34 9.57
CA ILE A 173 4.90 13.22 10.89
C ILE A 173 5.95 13.24 12.01
N GLU A 174 7.09 12.57 11.85
CA GLU A 174 8.17 12.60 12.85
C GLU A 174 8.79 13.99 12.97
N GLU A 175 9.07 14.67 11.84
CA GLU A 175 9.51 16.07 11.84
C GLU A 175 8.50 16.99 12.55
N ALA A 176 7.22 16.85 12.22
CA ALA A 176 6.16 17.63 12.85
C ALA A 176 6.06 17.36 14.36
N LYS A 177 6.19 16.10 14.80
CA LYS A 177 6.22 15.74 16.21
C LYS A 177 7.41 16.35 16.94
N ALA A 178 8.60 16.33 16.31
CA ALA A 178 9.80 16.95 16.88
C ALA A 178 9.62 18.45 17.06
N VAL A 179 9.09 19.15 16.07
CA VAL A 179 8.76 20.57 16.16
C VAL A 179 7.72 20.82 17.26
N TYR A 180 6.63 20.04 17.26
CA TYR A 180 5.56 20.17 18.24
C TYR A 180 6.03 19.92 19.68
N SER A 181 6.89 18.91 19.91
CA SER A 181 7.48 18.64 21.22
C SER A 181 8.36 19.79 21.72
N THR A 182 9.08 20.47 20.81
CA THR A 182 9.88 21.65 21.13
C THR A 182 9.02 22.83 21.55
N PHE A 183 7.86 23.01 20.91
CA PHE A 183 6.87 24.03 21.32
C PHE A 183 6.25 23.70 22.68
N LEU A 184 5.87 22.44 22.92
CA LEU A 184 5.29 22.02 24.20
C LEU A 184 6.25 22.18 25.38
N GLN A 185 7.57 22.00 25.14
CA GLN A 185 8.59 22.20 26.19
C GLN A 185 8.84 23.69 26.50
N ARG A 186 8.60 24.58 25.53
CA ARG A 186 8.82 26.02 25.72
C ARG A 186 7.65 26.75 26.39
N GLU A 187 6.41 26.27 26.21
CA GLU A 187 5.22 26.92 26.74
C GLU A 187 4.38 25.91 27.54
N GLY A 188 4.48 25.97 28.87
CA GLY A 188 3.55 25.27 29.73
C GLY A 188 2.10 25.66 29.42
N PHE A 189 1.29 24.69 29.08
CA PHE A 189 -0.19 24.62 29.11
C PHE A 189 -1.05 25.80 28.55
N HIS A 190 -0.51 26.84 27.95
CA HIS A 190 -1.28 27.95 27.37
C HIS A 190 -1.86 27.68 25.96
N ILE A 191 -1.49 26.54 25.33
CA ILE A 191 -1.81 26.23 23.91
C ILE A 191 -3.30 25.94 23.68
N VAL A 192 -4.03 25.47 24.69
CA VAL A 192 -5.46 25.12 24.52
C VAL A 192 -6.31 26.35 24.22
N TRP A 193 -5.99 27.46 24.83
CA TRP A 193 -6.73 28.72 24.61
C TRP A 193 -6.38 29.41 23.28
N GLN A 194 -5.17 29.28 22.80
CA GLN A 194 -4.75 29.85 21.50
C GLN A 194 -5.28 29.08 20.29
N GLY A 195 -5.55 27.76 20.42
CA GLY A 195 -6.16 26.96 19.36
C GLY A 195 -7.67 27.13 19.19
N LEU A 196 -8.35 27.62 20.27
CA LEU A 196 -9.79 27.78 20.30
C LEU A 196 -10.35 28.74 19.22
N PRO A 197 -9.73 29.90 18.93
CA PRO A 197 -10.18 30.79 17.85
C PRO A 197 -10.04 30.18 16.46
N ILE A 198 -9.03 29.35 16.23
CA ILE A 198 -8.82 28.64 14.94
C ILE A 198 -9.92 27.60 14.73
N ILE A 199 -10.26 26.85 15.76
CA ILE A 199 -11.35 25.85 15.71
C ILE A 199 -12.69 26.54 15.48
N LEU A 200 -12.97 27.64 16.16
CA LEU A 200 -14.17 28.42 15.96
C LEU A 200 -14.26 29.01 14.55
N LEU A 201 -13.14 29.47 13.99
CA LEU A 201 -13.08 29.96 12.62
C LEU A 201 -13.35 28.87 11.60
N LEU A 202 -12.79 27.66 11.79
CA LEU A 202 -13.05 26.50 10.93
C LEU A 202 -14.51 26.07 11.00
N ILE A 203 -15.11 26.00 12.19
CA ILE A 203 -16.52 25.66 12.36
C ILE A 203 -17.39 26.77 11.73
N GLY A 204 -17.06 28.04 11.94
CA GLY A 204 -17.77 29.17 11.35
C GLY A 204 -17.76 29.16 9.82
N THR A 205 -16.61 28.89 9.21
CA THR A 205 -16.51 28.78 7.73
C THR A 205 -17.28 27.57 7.18
N ALA A 206 -17.27 26.42 7.90
CA ALA A 206 -18.04 25.26 7.52
C ALA A 206 -19.56 25.50 7.57
N ILE A 207 -20.04 26.13 8.64
CA ILE A 207 -21.47 26.52 8.80
C ILE A 207 -21.85 27.52 7.72
N PHE A 208 -21.03 28.56 7.49
CA PHE A 208 -21.29 29.56 6.47
C PHE A 208 -21.38 28.95 5.05
N GLY A 209 -20.45 28.03 4.70
CA GLY A 209 -20.47 27.29 3.44
C GLY A 209 -21.75 26.41 3.29
N TYR A 210 -22.17 25.79 4.39
CA TYR A 210 -23.41 25.02 4.40
C TYR A 210 -24.66 25.87 4.17
N ILE A 211 -24.76 27.04 4.81
CA ILE A 211 -25.87 27.99 4.66
C ILE A 211 -25.95 28.51 3.23
N ILE A 212 -24.82 28.92 2.62
CA ILE A 212 -24.80 29.37 1.21
C ILE A 212 -25.31 28.29 0.28
N LYS A 213 -24.81 27.06 0.43
CA LYS A 213 -25.25 25.92 -0.40
C LYS A 213 -26.75 25.65 -0.27
N THR A 214 -27.31 25.81 0.94
CA THR A 214 -28.74 25.57 1.17
C THR A 214 -29.60 26.69 0.61
N MET A 215 -29.08 27.92 0.54
CA MET A 215 -29.78 29.06 -0.07
C MET A 215 -29.74 28.99 -1.61
N GLU A 216 -28.67 28.47 -2.21
CA GLU A 216 -28.52 28.30 -3.65
C GLU A 216 -29.41 27.16 -4.21
N GLY A 217 -29.62 26.12 -3.43
CA GLY A 217 -30.52 24.99 -3.79
C GLY A 217 -32.02 25.28 -3.66
N ARG A 218 -32.41 26.49 -3.22
CA ARG A 218 -33.83 26.93 -3.12
C ARG A 218 -34.25 27.89 -4.24
N LYS A 219 -33.39 28.18 -5.20
CA LYS A 219 -33.72 28.88 -6.46
C LYS A 219 -33.83 27.86 -7.58
#